data_c70ad99a2e1935727e317a46dc277c37
#
_entry.id   c70ad99a2e1935727e317a46dc277c37
#
_cell.length_a   1.000
_cell.length_b   1.000
_cell.length_c   1.000
_cell.angle_alpha   90.00
_cell.angle_beta   90.00
_cell.angle_gamma   90.00
#
_symmetry.space_group_name_H-M   'P 1'
#
loop_
_entity.id
_entity.type
_entity.pdbx_description
1 polymer ?
#
loop_
_entity_poly.entity_id
_entity_poly.type
_entity_poly.pdbx_seq_one_letter_code
_entity_poly.pdbx_strand_id
1 'polypeptide(L)'
;MEVVTQALPKSGDCSIFLAGDFHYGALTCSRSSIKQMVASVSPDDLVILMGDLIEAITPEDRRWQTTSVAWQDKLYTPQEQADAIVRDLTPLKGRIPVVLAGNHEWKLMNTMNFPEAVAKELGSEYGGAACVVHFEWNRKPAFRFHAMHGGWTPFSNAKDVVQADANIRAALKMKLQDQVGDCIAHFCGHGHRLIVQPPTAHRQLYITTTKAGKISQNYKVSPVQSANYLHPDTRWFGMTGSFLKLYSPPGSKSIGYAEMFGYRPTEIGCLKATVKGGQLVQVEKLVF
;
A
#
# COMPACT_ATOMS: atom_id res chain seq x y z
N MET A 1 3.33 -9.52 14.65
CA MET A 1 2.93 -9.27 13.26
C MET A 1 1.90 -10.31 12.88
N GLU A 2 0.71 -9.88 12.50
CA GLU A 2 -0.39 -10.75 12.16
C GLU A 2 -0.17 -11.42 10.80
N VAL A 3 -0.77 -12.60 10.64
CA VAL A 3 -0.83 -13.32 9.35
C VAL A 3 -2.30 -13.55 9.02
N VAL A 4 -2.74 -12.92 7.95
CA VAL A 4 -4.12 -13.02 7.45
C VAL A 4 -4.14 -13.96 6.26
N THR A 5 -5.03 -14.96 6.26
CA THR A 5 -5.20 -15.88 5.15
C THR A 5 -6.38 -15.47 4.29
N GLN A 6 -6.17 -15.33 2.98
CA GLN A 6 -7.18 -14.95 2.01
C GLN A 6 -7.22 -15.93 0.84
N ALA A 7 -8.39 -16.50 0.59
CA ALA A 7 -8.61 -17.31 -0.60
C ALA A 7 -8.76 -16.41 -1.84
N LEU A 8 -8.08 -16.78 -2.92
CA LEU A 8 -8.30 -16.21 -4.24
C LEU A 8 -9.58 -16.78 -4.88
N PRO A 9 -10.18 -16.07 -5.87
CA PRO A 9 -11.32 -16.60 -6.61
C PRO A 9 -10.96 -17.93 -7.31
N LYS A 10 -11.98 -18.72 -7.64
CA LYS A 10 -11.80 -20.06 -8.24
C LYS A 10 -11.04 -20.02 -9.56
N SER A 11 -11.21 -18.97 -10.36
CA SER A 11 -10.46 -18.75 -11.60
C SER A 11 -8.95 -18.60 -11.36
N GLY A 12 -8.57 -18.12 -10.19
CA GLY A 12 -7.22 -17.68 -9.88
C GLY A 12 -6.89 -16.30 -10.48
N ASP A 13 -7.85 -15.62 -11.08
CA ASP A 13 -7.68 -14.33 -11.77
C ASP A 13 -8.42 -13.25 -10.98
N CYS A 14 -7.69 -12.23 -10.53
CA CYS A 14 -8.23 -11.05 -9.85
C CYS A 14 -7.21 -9.92 -9.83
N SER A 15 -7.68 -8.75 -9.43
CA SER A 15 -6.80 -7.65 -9.03
C SER A 15 -6.83 -7.48 -7.51
N ILE A 16 -5.68 -7.10 -6.94
CA ILE A 16 -5.56 -6.75 -5.53
C ILE A 16 -5.15 -5.27 -5.48
N PHE A 17 -6.04 -4.44 -4.98
CA PHE A 17 -5.80 -3.02 -4.79
C PHE A 17 -5.13 -2.81 -3.43
N LEU A 18 -4.09 -1.98 -3.40
CA LEU A 18 -3.42 -1.58 -2.16
C LEU A 18 -3.62 -0.08 -2.02
N ALA A 19 -4.54 0.31 -1.16
CA ALA A 19 -5.01 1.68 -1.02
C ALA A 19 -4.99 2.12 0.45
N GLY A 20 -4.53 3.32 0.71
CA GLY A 20 -4.46 3.91 2.04
C GLY A 20 -4.25 5.41 1.95
N ASP A 21 -3.83 6.01 3.07
CA ASP A 21 -3.58 7.45 3.14
C ASP A 21 -4.79 8.25 2.58
N PHE A 22 -6.01 7.84 3.01
CA PHE A 22 -7.25 8.48 2.59
C PHE A 22 -7.49 9.79 3.34
N HIS A 23 -7.14 9.82 4.62
CA HIS A 23 -7.27 10.98 5.49
C HIS A 23 -8.69 11.56 5.48
N TYR A 24 -9.71 10.72 5.67
CA TYR A 24 -11.09 11.21 5.79
C TYR A 24 -11.19 12.29 6.88
N GLY A 25 -11.83 13.39 6.56
CA GLY A 25 -11.88 14.59 7.40
C GLY A 25 -10.89 15.66 7.01
N ALA A 26 -9.76 15.33 6.37
CA ALA A 26 -8.85 16.35 5.84
C ALA A 26 -9.53 17.14 4.71
N LEU A 27 -9.33 18.46 4.71
CA LEU A 27 -9.87 19.34 3.66
C LEU A 27 -9.48 18.92 2.24
N THR A 28 -8.26 18.40 2.13
CA THR A 28 -7.67 17.99 0.85
C THR A 28 -7.99 16.54 0.46
N CYS A 29 -8.73 15.78 1.27
CA CYS A 29 -9.15 14.43 0.94
C CYS A 29 -9.99 14.40 -0.35
N SER A 30 -9.58 13.59 -1.32
CA SER A 30 -10.31 13.42 -2.59
C SER A 30 -11.31 12.27 -2.50
N ARG A 31 -12.44 12.50 -1.83
CA ARG A 31 -13.51 11.48 -1.74
C ARG A 31 -14.05 11.06 -3.11
N SER A 32 -14.00 11.95 -4.10
CA SER A 32 -14.36 11.60 -5.49
C SER A 32 -13.44 10.53 -6.07
N SER A 33 -12.12 10.68 -5.89
CA SER A 33 -11.14 9.68 -6.36
C SER A 33 -11.26 8.35 -5.57
N ILE A 34 -11.56 8.41 -4.27
CA ILE A 34 -11.84 7.20 -3.48
C ILE A 34 -13.07 6.47 -4.04
N LYS A 35 -14.16 7.18 -4.34
CA LYS A 35 -15.35 6.60 -4.96
C LYS A 35 -15.08 6.03 -6.35
N GLN A 36 -14.23 6.67 -7.14
CA GLN A 36 -13.78 6.13 -8.43
C GLN A 36 -12.99 4.83 -8.25
N MET A 37 -12.08 4.79 -7.27
CA MET A 37 -11.36 3.57 -6.91
C MET A 37 -12.33 2.45 -6.53
N VAL A 38 -13.28 2.71 -5.61
CA VAL A 38 -14.31 1.74 -5.20
C VAL A 38 -15.10 1.23 -6.39
N ALA A 39 -15.50 2.11 -7.31
CA ALA A 39 -16.25 1.74 -8.51
C ALA A 39 -15.42 0.92 -9.53
N SER A 40 -14.10 1.02 -9.49
CA SER A 40 -13.19 0.27 -10.36
C SER A 40 -12.90 -1.15 -9.89
N VAL A 41 -13.27 -1.50 -8.64
CA VAL A 41 -13.04 -2.82 -8.06
C VAL A 41 -14.12 -3.80 -8.53
N SER A 42 -13.73 -4.80 -9.32
CA SER A 42 -14.63 -5.86 -9.80
C SER A 42 -15.03 -6.84 -8.70
N PRO A 43 -16.09 -7.66 -8.89
CA PRO A 43 -16.59 -8.56 -7.84
C PRO A 43 -15.56 -9.56 -7.29
N ASP A 44 -14.63 -10.03 -8.12
CA ASP A 44 -13.57 -10.98 -7.74
C ASP A 44 -12.30 -10.29 -7.20
N ASP A 45 -12.23 -8.96 -7.28
CA ASP A 45 -11.08 -8.20 -6.84
C ASP A 45 -11.07 -8.00 -5.31
N LEU A 46 -9.88 -7.81 -4.77
CA LEU A 46 -9.63 -7.61 -3.35
C LEU A 46 -9.02 -6.22 -3.10
N VAL A 47 -9.19 -5.70 -1.89
CA VAL A 47 -8.62 -4.40 -1.47
C VAL A 47 -7.93 -4.55 -0.12
N ILE A 48 -6.64 -4.25 -0.04
CA ILE A 48 -5.89 -4.14 1.22
C ILE A 48 -5.87 -2.66 1.62
N LEU A 49 -6.37 -2.37 2.83
CA LEU A 49 -6.36 -1.01 3.37
C LEU A 49 -5.07 -0.75 4.15
N MET A 50 -4.27 0.22 3.69
CA MET A 50 -2.88 0.42 4.09
C MET A 50 -2.67 1.42 5.24
N GLY A 51 -3.74 1.81 5.97
CA GLY A 51 -3.69 2.75 7.09
C GLY A 51 -3.85 4.22 6.68
N ASP A 52 -3.83 5.11 7.65
CA ASP A 52 -4.18 6.54 7.54
C ASP A 52 -5.52 6.73 6.82
N LEU A 53 -6.53 5.99 7.31
CA LEU A 53 -7.88 6.00 6.76
C LEU A 53 -8.61 7.29 7.12
N ILE A 54 -8.37 7.80 8.32
CA ILE A 54 -8.95 9.02 8.86
C ILE A 54 -7.86 10.04 9.18
N GLU A 55 -8.21 11.33 9.16
CA GLU A 55 -7.26 12.39 9.51
C GLU A 55 -6.94 12.40 11.01
N ALA A 56 -7.90 12.04 11.85
CA ALA A 56 -7.74 11.81 13.28
C ALA A 56 -7.07 12.97 14.05
N ILE A 57 -7.17 14.21 13.57
CA ILE A 57 -6.67 15.39 14.27
C ILE A 57 -7.73 15.82 15.27
N THR A 58 -7.36 15.87 16.56
CA THR A 58 -8.21 16.30 17.66
C THR A 58 -7.74 17.66 18.20
N PRO A 59 -8.53 18.36 19.04
CA PRO A 59 -8.11 19.63 19.64
C PRO A 59 -6.79 19.58 20.41
N GLU A 60 -6.40 18.39 20.88
CA GLU A 60 -5.13 18.15 21.58
C GLU A 60 -3.95 17.96 20.62
N ASP A 61 -4.21 17.71 19.34
CA ASP A 61 -3.16 17.58 18.34
C ASP A 61 -2.56 18.96 18.03
N ARG A 62 -1.24 19.04 18.08
CA ARG A 62 -0.50 20.27 17.79
C ARG A 62 -0.86 20.87 16.41
N ARG A 63 -1.25 20.06 15.45
CA ARG A 63 -1.65 20.49 14.10
C ARG A 63 -3.02 21.19 14.10
N TRP A 64 -3.87 20.98 15.12
CA TRP A 64 -5.16 21.65 15.25
C TRP A 64 -5.07 23.17 15.22
N GLN A 65 -4.00 23.75 15.78
CA GLN A 65 -3.82 25.20 15.86
C GLN A 65 -3.14 25.79 14.62
N THR A 66 -2.37 25.00 13.88
CA THR A 66 -1.54 25.48 12.77
C THR A 66 -2.17 25.25 11.39
N THR A 67 -2.86 24.16 11.25
CA THR A 67 -3.74 23.93 10.13
C THR A 67 -5.13 24.05 10.69
N SER A 68 -5.80 25.14 10.43
CA SER A 68 -7.22 25.12 10.61
C SER A 68 -7.72 23.84 9.98
N VAL A 69 -8.14 22.94 10.83
CA VAL A 69 -8.73 21.69 10.39
C VAL A 69 -9.96 22.07 9.62
N ALA A 70 -9.78 22.19 8.34
CA ALA A 70 -10.88 22.46 7.47
C ALA A 70 -11.53 21.12 7.23
N TRP A 71 -12.59 20.94 7.90
CA TRP A 71 -13.41 19.76 7.91
C TRP A 71 -14.10 19.63 6.57
N GLN A 72 -13.65 18.67 5.80
CA GLN A 72 -14.42 18.28 4.65
C GLN A 72 -15.75 17.67 5.14
N ASP A 73 -16.85 18.13 4.57
CA ASP A 73 -18.19 17.56 4.81
C ASP A 73 -18.63 17.56 6.29
N LYS A 74 -18.10 18.45 7.12
CA LYS A 74 -18.42 18.53 8.56
C LYS A 74 -18.04 17.29 9.37
N LEU A 75 -17.02 16.53 8.94
CA LEU A 75 -16.51 15.38 9.68
C LEU A 75 -15.57 15.87 10.80
N TYR A 76 -16.12 16.37 11.90
CA TYR A 76 -15.37 17.05 12.96
C TYR A 76 -14.66 16.11 13.93
N THR A 77 -15.15 14.89 14.08
CA THR A 77 -14.62 13.93 15.03
C THR A 77 -14.04 12.71 14.31
N PRO A 78 -13.05 12.01 14.92
CA PRO A 78 -12.55 10.75 14.39
C PRO A 78 -13.64 9.70 14.15
N GLN A 79 -14.70 9.69 15.00
CA GLN A 79 -15.83 8.77 14.81
C GLN A 79 -16.63 9.09 13.54
N GLU A 80 -16.97 10.37 13.31
CA GLU A 80 -17.68 10.79 12.09
C GLU A 80 -16.85 10.48 10.82
N GLN A 81 -15.52 10.61 10.90
CA GLN A 81 -14.61 10.24 9.82
C GLN A 81 -14.61 8.73 9.57
N ALA A 82 -14.55 7.92 10.64
CA ALA A 82 -14.61 6.46 10.54
C ALA A 82 -15.97 5.99 9.99
N ASP A 83 -17.09 6.57 10.43
CA ASP A 83 -18.42 6.25 9.92
C ASP A 83 -18.56 6.63 8.44
N ALA A 84 -17.95 7.72 8.02
CA ALA A 84 -17.98 8.17 6.62
C ALA A 84 -17.19 7.24 5.72
N ILE A 85 -15.98 6.80 6.11
CA ILE A 85 -15.20 5.86 5.30
C ILE A 85 -15.86 4.49 5.25
N VAL A 86 -16.40 3.97 6.35
CA VAL A 86 -17.16 2.72 6.36
C VAL A 86 -18.30 2.77 5.35
N ARG A 87 -19.09 3.85 5.37
CA ARG A 87 -20.20 4.06 4.42
C ARG A 87 -19.72 4.06 2.97
N ASP A 88 -18.64 4.79 2.66
CA ASP A 88 -18.12 4.89 1.30
C ASP A 88 -17.44 3.59 0.83
N LEU A 89 -16.89 2.76 1.74
CA LEU A 89 -16.29 1.46 1.45
C LEU A 89 -17.25 0.26 1.59
N THR A 90 -18.48 0.47 2.06
CA THR A 90 -19.49 -0.60 2.18
C THR A 90 -19.67 -1.45 0.90
N PRO A 91 -19.59 -0.89 -0.32
CA PRO A 91 -19.66 -1.71 -1.55
C PRO A 91 -18.55 -2.76 -1.66
N LEU A 92 -17.46 -2.61 -0.91
CA LEU A 92 -16.31 -3.53 -0.87
C LEU A 92 -16.39 -4.54 0.28
N LYS A 93 -17.45 -4.52 1.10
CA LYS A 93 -17.60 -5.43 2.25
C LYS A 93 -17.43 -6.89 1.84
N GLY A 94 -16.62 -7.64 2.60
CA GLY A 94 -16.25 -9.03 2.31
C GLY A 94 -15.16 -9.21 1.23
N ARG A 95 -14.67 -8.11 0.63
CA ARG A 95 -13.57 -8.10 -0.34
C ARG A 95 -12.32 -7.36 0.18
N ILE A 96 -12.33 -7.03 1.45
CA ILE A 96 -11.21 -6.39 2.14
C ILE A 96 -10.59 -7.43 3.09
N PRO A 97 -9.48 -8.10 2.71
CA PRO A 97 -8.84 -9.08 3.58
C PRO A 97 -8.35 -8.48 4.90
N VAL A 98 -7.79 -7.29 4.84
CA VAL A 98 -7.14 -6.69 6.00
C VAL A 98 -7.19 -5.17 5.97
N VAL A 99 -7.28 -4.58 7.16
CA VAL A 99 -7.16 -3.16 7.44
C VAL A 99 -5.94 -2.93 8.33
N LEU A 100 -5.02 -2.07 7.90
CA LEU A 100 -3.88 -1.66 8.69
C LEU A 100 -4.17 -0.35 9.45
N ALA A 101 -3.45 -0.15 10.54
CA ALA A 101 -3.39 1.14 11.24
C ALA A 101 -2.30 2.02 10.64
N GLY A 102 -2.61 3.30 10.44
CA GLY A 102 -1.65 4.32 10.11
C GLY A 102 -1.20 5.12 11.34
N ASN A 103 -0.28 6.05 11.12
CA ASN A 103 0.24 6.88 12.21
C ASN A 103 -0.78 7.93 12.69
N HIS A 104 -1.77 8.26 11.89
CA HIS A 104 -2.85 9.16 12.29
C HIS A 104 -3.76 8.48 13.32
N GLU A 105 -4.23 7.28 13.06
CA GLU A 105 -5.05 6.52 14.00
C GLU A 105 -4.25 6.03 15.21
N TRP A 106 -2.96 5.74 15.03
CA TRP A 106 -2.10 5.25 16.11
C TRP A 106 -2.09 6.14 17.34
N LYS A 107 -2.22 7.45 17.16
CA LYS A 107 -2.29 8.42 18.26
C LYS A 107 -3.52 8.25 19.14
N LEU A 108 -4.58 7.69 18.61
CA LEU A 108 -5.86 7.50 19.26
C LEU A 108 -6.05 6.09 19.85
N MET A 109 -5.10 5.19 19.67
CA MET A 109 -5.20 3.77 20.07
C MET A 109 -5.50 3.57 21.56
N ASN A 110 -5.04 4.48 22.41
CA ASN A 110 -5.33 4.45 23.85
C ASN A 110 -6.79 4.80 24.17
N THR A 111 -7.47 5.48 23.27
CA THR A 111 -8.88 5.89 23.44
C THR A 111 -9.79 4.95 22.65
N MET A 112 -9.48 4.72 21.38
CA MET A 112 -10.23 3.85 20.48
C MET A 112 -9.34 3.37 19.33
N ASN A 113 -9.43 2.08 19.02
CA ASN A 113 -8.79 1.48 17.84
C ASN A 113 -9.72 1.64 16.62
N PHE A 114 -9.69 2.80 15.97
CA PHE A 114 -10.51 3.07 14.80
C PHE A 114 -10.29 2.12 13.63
N PRO A 115 -9.06 1.74 13.25
CA PRO A 115 -8.83 0.76 12.17
C PRO A 115 -9.46 -0.59 12.46
N GLU A 116 -9.43 -1.07 13.71
CA GLU A 116 -10.08 -2.32 14.11
C GLU A 116 -11.61 -2.20 14.04
N ALA A 117 -12.16 -1.07 14.47
CA ALA A 117 -13.60 -0.81 14.35
C ALA A 117 -14.04 -0.78 12.88
N VAL A 118 -13.29 -0.10 12.01
CA VAL A 118 -13.52 -0.08 10.55
C VAL A 118 -13.41 -1.49 9.96
N ALA A 119 -12.40 -2.27 10.35
CA ALA A 119 -12.24 -3.66 9.90
C ALA A 119 -13.47 -4.50 10.24
N LYS A 120 -13.92 -4.43 11.50
CA LYS A 120 -15.11 -5.14 11.97
C LYS A 120 -16.37 -4.79 11.18
N GLU A 121 -16.63 -3.51 10.94
CA GLU A 121 -17.80 -3.05 10.18
C GLU A 121 -17.75 -3.50 8.71
N LEU A 122 -16.55 -3.58 8.12
CA LEU A 122 -16.36 -4.05 6.74
C LEU A 122 -16.21 -5.57 6.61
N GLY A 123 -16.23 -6.32 7.73
CA GLY A 123 -16.05 -7.76 7.73
C GLY A 123 -14.65 -8.19 7.33
N SER A 124 -13.65 -7.46 7.81
CA SER A 124 -12.22 -7.60 7.51
C SER A 124 -11.44 -7.97 8.77
N GLU A 125 -10.21 -8.47 8.60
CA GLU A 125 -9.27 -8.65 9.72
C GLU A 125 -8.52 -7.34 10.01
N TYR A 126 -8.17 -7.13 11.27
CA TYR A 126 -7.28 -6.05 11.67
C TYR A 126 -5.83 -6.53 11.71
N GLY A 127 -4.98 -5.96 10.88
CA GLY A 127 -3.59 -6.38 10.69
C GLY A 127 -2.54 -5.62 11.51
N GLY A 128 -2.97 -4.71 12.42
CA GLY A 128 -2.03 -3.84 13.14
C GLY A 128 -1.35 -2.83 12.21
N ALA A 129 -0.12 -2.45 12.54
CA ALA A 129 0.68 -1.54 11.70
C ALA A 129 1.38 -2.26 10.53
N ALA A 130 1.52 -3.58 10.61
CA ALA A 130 2.12 -4.42 9.58
C ALA A 130 1.62 -5.86 9.70
N CYS A 131 1.37 -6.51 8.57
CA CYS A 131 0.94 -7.90 8.51
C CYS A 131 1.51 -8.62 7.28
N VAL A 132 1.36 -9.95 7.29
CA VAL A 132 1.53 -10.77 6.09
C VAL A 132 0.17 -11.24 5.62
N VAL A 133 -0.17 -10.99 4.36
CA VAL A 133 -1.36 -11.57 3.73
C VAL A 133 -0.93 -12.81 2.95
N HIS A 134 -1.40 -13.96 3.41
CA HIS A 134 -1.16 -15.26 2.79
C HIS A 134 -2.30 -15.59 1.85
N PHE A 135 -2.03 -15.63 0.56
CA PHE A 135 -3.03 -15.97 -0.46
C PHE A 135 -3.01 -17.45 -0.76
N GLU A 136 -4.20 -18.03 -0.83
CA GLU A 136 -4.42 -19.42 -1.19
C GLU A 136 -5.25 -19.52 -2.48
N TRP A 137 -4.87 -20.45 -3.36
CA TRP A 137 -5.65 -20.81 -4.53
C TRP A 137 -5.88 -22.32 -4.57
N ASN A 138 -7.13 -22.73 -4.74
CA ASN A 138 -7.52 -24.14 -4.71
C ASN A 138 -7.08 -24.88 -3.42
N ARG A 139 -7.15 -24.17 -2.26
CA ARG A 139 -6.74 -24.66 -0.94
C ARG A 139 -5.23 -24.96 -0.83
N LYS A 140 -4.40 -24.35 -1.67
CA LYS A 140 -2.95 -24.48 -1.64
C LYS A 140 -2.34 -23.08 -1.50
N PRO A 141 -1.21 -22.96 -0.81
CA PRO A 141 -0.45 -21.71 -0.78
C PRO A 141 -0.14 -21.22 -2.20
N ALA A 142 -0.50 -19.99 -2.50
CA ALA A 142 -0.20 -19.34 -3.78
C ALA A 142 0.99 -18.40 -3.63
N PHE A 143 0.83 -17.34 -2.85
CA PHE A 143 1.89 -16.35 -2.59
C PHE A 143 1.59 -15.55 -1.31
N ARG A 144 2.54 -14.70 -0.91
CA ARG A 144 2.40 -13.82 0.24
C ARG A 144 2.78 -12.40 -0.10
N PHE A 145 2.02 -11.45 0.47
CA PHE A 145 2.36 -10.03 0.50
C PHE A 145 2.72 -9.64 1.93
N HIS A 146 3.79 -8.89 2.09
CA HIS A 146 4.03 -8.11 3.29
C HIS A 146 3.45 -6.71 3.08
N ALA A 147 2.56 -6.29 3.95
CA ALA A 147 1.90 -5.00 3.93
C ALA A 147 2.15 -4.26 5.25
N MET A 148 2.58 -3.01 5.19
CA MET A 148 2.78 -2.15 6.36
C MET A 148 2.37 -0.71 6.05
N HIS A 149 1.91 0.03 7.05
CA HIS A 149 1.73 1.46 6.84
C HIS A 149 3.09 2.17 6.74
N GLY A 150 3.98 1.89 7.68
CA GLY A 150 5.30 2.51 7.73
C GLY A 150 5.30 3.85 8.48
N GLY A 151 6.34 4.64 8.27
CA GLY A 151 6.56 5.95 8.91
C GLY A 151 7.73 6.66 8.23
N TRP A 152 7.90 6.44 6.93
CA TRP A 152 9.05 6.90 6.18
C TRP A 152 8.71 7.17 4.72
N THR A 153 9.36 8.19 4.14
CA THR A 153 9.22 8.56 2.73
C THR A 153 10.58 8.51 2.05
N PRO A 154 10.75 7.78 0.93
CA PRO A 154 11.99 7.77 0.18
C PRO A 154 12.21 9.12 -0.50
N PHE A 155 13.45 9.57 -0.51
CA PHE A 155 13.84 10.80 -1.21
C PHE A 155 15.16 10.63 -1.94
N SER A 156 15.45 11.55 -2.86
CA SER A 156 16.71 11.62 -3.58
C SER A 156 17.13 13.07 -3.76
N ASN A 157 18.43 13.32 -3.62
CA ASN A 157 19.07 14.61 -3.88
C ASN A 157 19.62 14.73 -5.32
N ALA A 158 19.43 13.72 -6.17
CA ALA A 158 19.85 13.77 -7.56
C ALA A 158 19.12 14.88 -8.32
N LYS A 159 19.85 15.64 -9.13
CA LYS A 159 19.29 16.72 -9.95
C LYS A 159 18.60 16.17 -11.21
N ASP A 160 19.12 15.08 -11.75
CA ASP A 160 18.52 14.39 -12.88
C ASP A 160 17.29 13.58 -12.43
N VAL A 161 16.18 13.75 -13.15
CA VAL A 161 14.87 13.15 -12.78
C VAL A 161 14.89 11.63 -12.87
N VAL A 162 15.56 11.07 -13.87
CA VAL A 162 15.65 9.61 -14.08
C VAL A 162 16.47 8.99 -12.97
N GLN A 163 17.62 9.62 -12.63
CA GLN A 163 18.45 9.18 -11.53
C GLN A 163 17.75 9.34 -10.18
N ALA A 164 17.00 10.43 -9.98
CA ALA A 164 16.21 10.62 -8.76
C ALA A 164 15.18 9.53 -8.57
N ASP A 165 14.45 9.17 -9.62
CA ASP A 165 13.45 8.08 -9.58
C ASP A 165 14.11 6.72 -9.31
N ALA A 166 15.22 6.42 -9.95
CA ALA A 166 15.98 5.19 -9.70
C ALA A 166 16.44 5.09 -8.24
N ASN A 167 16.97 6.18 -7.69
CA ASN A 167 17.41 6.25 -6.28
C ASN A 167 16.24 6.05 -5.31
N ILE A 168 15.09 6.65 -5.59
CA ILE A 168 13.87 6.52 -4.77
C ILE A 168 13.41 5.06 -4.73
N ARG A 169 13.38 4.40 -5.90
CA ARG A 169 13.00 2.97 -5.99
C ARG A 169 14.01 2.06 -5.27
N ALA A 170 15.30 2.34 -5.42
CA ALA A 170 16.35 1.61 -4.72
C ALA A 170 16.25 1.78 -3.19
N ALA A 171 15.99 3.01 -2.71
CA ALA A 171 15.78 3.29 -1.29
C ALA A 171 14.56 2.56 -0.72
N LEU A 172 13.44 2.51 -1.47
CA LEU A 172 12.25 1.75 -1.09
C LEU A 172 12.58 0.26 -0.93
N LYS A 173 13.23 -0.33 -1.93
CA LYS A 173 13.66 -1.73 -1.89
C LYS A 173 14.56 -2.00 -0.69
N MET A 174 15.61 -1.21 -0.49
CA MET A 174 16.55 -1.36 0.64
C MET A 174 15.84 -1.32 2.00
N LYS A 175 14.81 -0.49 2.13
CA LYS A 175 14.05 -0.37 3.38
C LYS A 175 13.20 -1.60 3.69
N LEU A 176 12.66 -2.26 2.67
CA LEU A 176 11.65 -3.32 2.84
C LEU A 176 12.23 -4.73 2.65
N GLN A 177 13.34 -4.90 1.95
CA GLN A 177 13.83 -6.21 1.48
C GLN A 177 14.15 -7.22 2.59
N ASP A 178 14.57 -6.73 3.78
CA ASP A 178 15.04 -7.58 4.87
C ASP A 178 13.96 -7.84 5.94
N GLN A 179 12.73 -7.32 5.74
CA GLN A 179 11.68 -7.42 6.76
C GLN A 179 11.02 -8.79 6.80
N VAL A 180 10.67 -9.35 5.65
CA VAL A 180 10.06 -10.68 5.54
C VAL A 180 10.64 -11.40 4.32
N GLY A 181 11.30 -12.53 4.55
CA GLY A 181 12.10 -13.21 3.53
C GLY A 181 11.32 -14.02 2.49
N ASP A 182 10.09 -14.39 2.77
CA ASP A 182 9.28 -15.32 1.98
C ASP A 182 8.03 -14.69 1.32
N CYS A 183 7.98 -13.35 1.26
CA CYS A 183 6.95 -12.60 0.53
C CYS A 183 7.43 -12.23 -0.87
N ILE A 184 6.57 -12.42 -1.89
CA ILE A 184 6.89 -12.04 -3.28
C ILE A 184 6.70 -10.55 -3.55
N ALA A 185 6.00 -9.85 -2.65
CA ALA A 185 5.79 -8.42 -2.73
C ALA A 185 5.76 -7.79 -1.35
N HIS A 186 6.29 -6.56 -1.27
CA HIS A 186 6.35 -5.75 -0.07
C HIS A 186 5.76 -4.37 -0.37
N PHE A 187 4.76 -3.97 0.40
CA PHE A 187 4.06 -2.70 0.20
C PHE A 187 4.06 -1.86 1.47
N CYS A 188 4.20 -0.55 1.30
CA CYS A 188 4.05 0.41 2.39
C CYS A 188 3.20 1.62 1.97
N GLY A 189 2.54 2.24 2.94
CA GLY A 189 1.83 3.52 2.83
C GLY A 189 2.68 4.71 3.28
N HIS A 190 2.05 5.69 3.92
CA HIS A 190 2.64 6.84 4.61
C HIS A 190 3.36 7.88 3.72
N GLY A 191 4.05 7.45 2.69
CA GLY A 191 4.91 8.34 1.89
C GLY A 191 4.16 9.18 0.86
N HIS A 192 2.86 9.00 0.70
CA HIS A 192 1.98 9.72 -0.24
C HIS A 192 2.48 9.73 -1.69
N ARG A 193 3.25 8.73 -2.08
CA ARG A 193 3.82 8.61 -3.44
C ARG A 193 3.48 7.26 -4.03
N LEU A 194 3.10 7.23 -5.30
CA LEU A 194 2.96 6.00 -6.04
C LEU A 194 4.33 5.56 -6.56
N ILE A 195 4.88 4.50 -5.98
CA ILE A 195 6.17 3.95 -6.38
C ILE A 195 6.01 2.45 -6.62
N VAL A 196 6.55 1.97 -7.73
CA VAL A 196 6.66 0.54 -8.04
C VAL A 196 8.11 0.23 -8.43
N GLN A 197 8.72 -0.70 -7.72
CA GLN A 197 9.98 -1.32 -8.08
C GLN A 197 9.70 -2.76 -8.48
N PRO A 198 9.72 -3.07 -9.77
CA PRO A 198 9.50 -4.43 -10.27
C PRO A 198 10.70 -5.33 -9.97
N PRO A 199 10.51 -6.65 -10.05
CA PRO A 199 11.60 -7.62 -10.03
C PRO A 199 12.62 -7.32 -11.13
N THR A 200 13.88 -7.54 -10.81
CA THR A 200 14.98 -7.41 -11.76
C THR A 200 15.37 -8.80 -12.27
N ALA A 201 15.35 -8.98 -13.60
CA ALA A 201 15.81 -10.22 -14.19
C ALA A 201 17.34 -10.31 -14.11
N HIS A 202 17.86 -11.24 -13.33
CA HIS A 202 19.27 -11.53 -13.28
C HIS A 202 19.61 -12.73 -14.15
N ARG A 203 20.59 -12.57 -15.04
CA ARG A 203 21.25 -13.69 -15.70
C ARG A 203 22.42 -14.11 -14.85
N GLN A 204 22.41 -15.34 -14.39
CA GLN A 204 23.53 -15.91 -13.65
C GLN A 204 24.30 -16.87 -14.53
N LEU A 205 25.61 -16.80 -14.44
CA LEU A 205 26.54 -17.75 -15.07
C LEU A 205 26.67 -18.99 -14.17
N TYR A 206 26.37 -20.13 -14.72
CA TYR A 206 26.61 -21.43 -14.08
C TYR A 206 27.75 -22.14 -14.79
N ILE A 207 28.70 -22.64 -14.04
CA ILE A 207 29.78 -23.48 -14.56
C ILE A 207 29.42 -24.94 -14.31
N THR A 208 29.34 -25.70 -15.38
CA THR A 208 29.13 -27.14 -15.31
C THR A 208 30.37 -27.87 -15.86
N THR A 209 30.77 -28.92 -15.18
CA THR A 209 31.86 -29.78 -15.63
C THR A 209 31.28 -31.10 -16.11
N THR A 210 31.59 -31.50 -17.34
CA THR A 210 31.19 -32.80 -17.88
C THR A 210 31.99 -33.93 -17.23
N LYS A 211 31.52 -35.19 -17.36
CA LYS A 211 32.26 -36.35 -16.86
C LYS A 211 33.66 -36.46 -17.46
N ALA A 212 33.92 -35.88 -18.62
CA ALA A 212 35.22 -35.79 -19.25
C ALA A 212 36.06 -34.57 -18.81
N GLY A 213 35.67 -33.88 -17.76
CA GLY A 213 36.39 -32.71 -17.21
C GLY A 213 36.24 -31.43 -18.04
N LYS A 214 35.42 -31.42 -19.09
CA LYS A 214 35.21 -30.24 -19.93
C LYS A 214 34.31 -29.25 -19.21
N ILE A 215 34.76 -28.00 -19.08
CA ILE A 215 34.00 -26.89 -18.49
C ILE A 215 33.07 -26.30 -19.54
N SER A 216 31.81 -26.09 -19.15
CA SER A 216 30.79 -25.42 -19.94
C SER A 216 30.18 -24.28 -19.15
N GLN A 217 29.97 -23.14 -19.80
CA GLN A 217 29.31 -21.95 -19.24
C GLN A 217 27.85 -21.93 -19.70
N ASN A 218 26.94 -21.87 -18.74
CA ASN A 218 25.51 -21.81 -19.00
C ASN A 218 24.93 -20.54 -18.33
N TYR A 219 24.18 -19.74 -19.09
CA TYR A 219 23.49 -18.57 -18.58
C TYR A 219 22.02 -18.93 -18.36
N LYS A 220 21.56 -18.77 -17.12
CA LYS A 220 20.14 -18.92 -16.79
C LYS A 220 19.61 -17.60 -16.24
N VAL A 221 18.40 -17.24 -16.65
CA VAL A 221 17.62 -16.23 -15.92
C VAL A 221 17.16 -16.91 -14.64
N SER A 222 17.67 -16.44 -13.51
CA SER A 222 17.36 -17.07 -12.24
C SER A 222 15.96 -16.78 -11.81
N PRO A 223 15.29 -17.77 -11.30
CA PRO A 223 14.55 -17.56 -10.09
C PRO A 223 14.60 -18.77 -9.16
N VAL A 224 15.72 -19.33 -8.89
CA VAL A 224 15.68 -20.42 -7.94
C VAL A 224 15.58 -19.88 -6.55
N GLN A 225 14.51 -20.23 -5.91
CA GLN A 225 14.11 -19.86 -4.60
C GLN A 225 14.15 -21.09 -3.71
N SER A 226 14.72 -21.00 -2.54
CA SER A 226 14.40 -21.98 -1.52
C SER A 226 12.98 -21.75 -1.03
N ALA A 227 12.31 -22.76 -0.51
CA ALA A 227 10.92 -22.64 -0.05
C ALA A 227 10.69 -21.52 0.99
N ASN A 228 11.74 -21.08 1.69
CA ASN A 228 11.66 -20.15 2.80
C ASN A 228 12.35 -18.80 2.56
N TYR A 229 12.89 -18.55 1.38
CA TYR A 229 13.56 -17.28 1.06
C TYR A 229 13.45 -16.96 -0.42
N LEU A 230 12.97 -15.76 -0.70
CA LEU A 230 12.91 -15.19 -2.04
C LEU A 230 14.01 -14.14 -2.17
N HIS A 231 14.85 -14.22 -3.20
CA HIS A 231 15.87 -13.20 -3.41
C HIS A 231 15.24 -11.82 -3.62
N PRO A 232 15.70 -10.73 -2.98
CA PRO A 232 15.08 -9.40 -3.08
C PRO A 232 14.87 -8.92 -4.52
N ASP A 233 15.78 -9.25 -5.42
CA ASP A 233 15.68 -8.85 -6.83
C ASP A 233 14.54 -9.54 -7.59
N THR A 234 13.96 -10.60 -7.03
CA THR A 234 12.82 -11.32 -7.63
C THR A 234 11.48 -10.90 -7.04
N ARG A 235 11.47 -9.91 -6.15
CA ARG A 235 10.28 -9.42 -5.47
C ARG A 235 9.82 -8.08 -6.02
N TRP A 236 8.54 -7.80 -5.82
CA TRP A 236 7.95 -6.48 -6.02
C TRP A 236 8.06 -5.64 -4.75
N PHE A 237 8.34 -4.35 -4.93
CA PHE A 237 8.27 -3.38 -3.84
C PHE A 237 7.41 -2.20 -4.28
N GLY A 238 6.52 -1.73 -3.40
CA GLY A 238 5.60 -0.64 -3.74
C GLY A 238 5.31 0.28 -2.57
N MET A 239 5.03 1.54 -2.92
CA MET A 239 4.46 2.53 -2.01
C MET A 239 3.12 2.97 -2.59
N THR A 240 2.07 2.96 -1.76
CA THR A 240 0.67 2.89 -2.21
C THR A 240 0.04 4.23 -2.59
N GLY A 241 0.78 5.34 -2.48
CA GLY A 241 0.24 6.66 -2.80
C GLY A 241 -0.68 7.21 -1.72
N SER A 242 -1.50 8.19 -2.09
CA SER A 242 -2.52 8.77 -1.22
C SER A 242 -3.71 9.30 -2.02
N PHE A 243 -4.76 9.69 -1.29
CA PHE A 243 -5.94 10.34 -1.86
C PHE A 243 -6.06 11.81 -1.45
N LEU A 244 -4.93 12.45 -1.12
CA LEU A 244 -4.86 13.85 -0.77
C LEU A 244 -4.52 14.72 -1.98
N LYS A 245 -5.31 15.78 -2.18
CA LYS A 245 -4.98 16.88 -3.09
C LYS A 245 -3.92 17.78 -2.45
N LEU A 246 -3.07 18.39 -3.28
CA LEU A 246 -2.06 19.32 -2.80
C LEU A 246 -2.70 20.60 -2.23
N TYR A 247 -3.66 21.14 -2.97
CA TYR A 247 -4.30 22.42 -2.65
C TYR A 247 -5.69 22.26 -2.06
N SER A 248 -5.97 23.13 -1.11
CA SER A 248 -7.31 23.27 -0.55
C SER A 248 -8.32 23.77 -1.60
N PRO A 249 -9.60 23.42 -1.47
CA PRO A 249 -10.63 23.93 -2.39
C PRO A 249 -10.67 25.45 -2.45
N PRO A 250 -10.96 26.06 -3.62
CA PRO A 250 -11.08 27.50 -3.74
C PRO A 250 -12.10 28.07 -2.75
N GLY A 251 -11.76 29.19 -2.13
CA GLY A 251 -12.61 29.85 -1.11
C GLY A 251 -12.55 29.24 0.28
N SER A 252 -11.71 28.23 0.51
CA SER A 252 -11.46 27.70 1.84
C SER A 252 -10.83 28.78 2.74
N LYS A 253 -11.31 28.88 4.00
CA LYS A 253 -10.69 29.74 5.02
C LYS A 253 -9.43 29.11 5.62
N SER A 254 -9.12 27.89 5.22
CA SER A 254 -8.08 27.04 5.75
C SER A 254 -7.18 26.52 4.66
N ILE A 255 -5.93 26.28 5.00
CA ILE A 255 -4.88 25.84 4.09
C ILE A 255 -4.46 24.42 4.50
N GLY A 256 -4.38 23.50 3.55
CA GLY A 256 -3.88 22.14 3.80
C GLY A 256 -2.40 22.13 4.18
N TYR A 257 -1.98 21.13 4.95
CA TYR A 257 -0.59 20.98 5.42
C TYR A 257 0.42 20.96 4.26
N ALA A 258 0.12 20.19 3.21
CA ALA A 258 1.01 20.07 2.05
C ALA A 258 1.15 21.39 1.26
N GLU A 259 0.07 22.18 1.18
CA GLU A 259 0.06 23.51 0.58
C GLU A 259 0.88 24.48 1.42
N MET A 260 0.67 24.49 2.76
CA MET A 260 1.38 25.37 3.71
C MET A 260 2.90 25.19 3.63
N PHE A 261 3.37 23.96 3.53
CA PHE A 261 4.80 23.65 3.50
C PHE A 261 5.39 23.54 2.09
N GLY A 262 4.61 23.88 1.05
CA GLY A 262 5.09 23.89 -0.33
C GLY A 262 5.55 22.52 -0.82
N TYR A 263 4.82 21.45 -0.46
CA TYR A 263 5.16 20.10 -0.92
C TYR A 263 4.98 19.99 -2.42
N ARG A 264 5.72 19.06 -3.03
CA ARG A 264 5.54 18.77 -4.46
C ARG A 264 4.23 18.02 -4.68
N PRO A 265 3.53 18.27 -5.80
CA PRO A 265 2.37 17.50 -6.19
C PRO A 265 2.71 16.00 -6.26
N THR A 266 1.80 15.16 -5.79
CA THR A 266 1.87 13.71 -5.93
C THR A 266 0.64 13.21 -6.70
N GLU A 267 0.80 12.06 -7.36
CA GLU A 267 -0.31 11.40 -8.03
C GLU A 267 -1.33 10.93 -6.98
N ILE A 268 -2.61 11.17 -7.22
CA ILE A 268 -3.72 10.64 -6.39
C ILE A 268 -4.05 9.25 -6.88
N GLY A 269 -3.95 8.24 -6.02
CA GLY A 269 -4.23 6.88 -6.45
C GLY A 269 -3.72 5.81 -5.50
N CYS A 270 -3.69 4.58 -6.02
CA CYS A 270 -3.27 3.39 -5.29
C CYS A 270 -2.42 2.48 -6.19
N LEU A 271 -1.94 1.36 -5.65
CA LEU A 271 -1.34 0.30 -6.45
C LEU A 271 -2.37 -0.78 -6.76
N LYS A 272 -2.20 -1.38 -7.93
CA LYS A 272 -2.99 -2.52 -8.39
C LYS A 272 -2.06 -3.67 -8.74
N ALA A 273 -2.22 -4.79 -8.05
CA ALA A 273 -1.52 -6.04 -8.29
C ALA A 273 -2.43 -6.98 -9.09
N THR A 274 -2.00 -7.40 -10.27
CA THR A 274 -2.75 -8.32 -11.14
C THR A 274 -2.32 -9.76 -10.88
N VAL A 275 -3.28 -10.61 -10.57
CA VAL A 275 -3.12 -12.05 -10.35
C VAL A 275 -3.76 -12.80 -11.50
N LYS A 276 -3.04 -13.79 -12.06
CA LYS A 276 -3.54 -14.72 -13.10
C LYS A 276 -3.14 -16.14 -12.75
N GLY A 277 -4.11 -17.06 -12.81
CA GLY A 277 -3.88 -18.46 -12.49
C GLY A 277 -3.25 -18.67 -11.11
N GLY A 278 -3.64 -17.85 -10.12
CA GLY A 278 -3.10 -17.91 -8.77
C GLY A 278 -1.66 -17.37 -8.61
N GLN A 279 -1.13 -16.64 -9.60
CA GLN A 279 0.22 -16.06 -9.57
C GLN A 279 0.19 -14.55 -9.75
N LEU A 280 1.00 -13.83 -8.98
CA LEU A 280 1.22 -12.39 -9.18
C LEU A 280 2.01 -12.16 -10.48
N VAL A 281 1.40 -11.46 -11.43
CA VAL A 281 2.02 -11.20 -12.74
C VAL A 281 2.49 -9.76 -12.92
N GLN A 282 1.83 -8.79 -12.28
CA GLN A 282 2.13 -7.37 -12.45
C GLN A 282 1.72 -6.56 -11.22
N VAL A 283 2.48 -5.50 -10.95
CA VAL A 283 2.05 -4.41 -10.05
C VAL A 283 2.19 -3.10 -10.82
N GLU A 284 1.16 -2.29 -10.78
CA GLU A 284 1.09 -1.00 -11.51
C GLU A 284 0.50 0.10 -10.63
N LYS A 285 0.77 1.35 -11.03
CA LYS A 285 0.13 2.53 -10.46
C LYS A 285 -1.26 2.70 -11.07
N LEU A 286 -2.24 2.99 -10.24
CA LEU A 286 -3.59 3.36 -10.67
C LEU A 286 -3.87 4.79 -10.17
N VAL A 287 -4.01 5.72 -11.10
CA VAL A 287 -4.21 7.15 -10.84
C VAL A 287 -5.67 7.54 -11.13
N PHE A 288 -6.25 8.37 -10.25
CA PHE A 288 -7.67 8.81 -10.33
C PHE A 288 -7.82 10.31 -10.46
#